data_062bd9f65b0c10fd740a294ab8d751ac
#
_entry.id   062bd9f65b0c10fd740a294ab8d751ac
#
_cell.length_a   1.000
_cell.length_b   1.000
_cell.length_c   1.000
_cell.angle_alpha   90.00
_cell.angle_beta   90.00
_cell.angle_gamma   90.00
#
_symmetry.space_group_name_H-M   'P 1'
#
loop_
_entity.id
_entity.type
_entity.pdbx_description
1 polymer ?
#
loop_
_entity_poly.entity_id
_entity_poly.type
_entity_poly.pdbx_seq_one_letter_code
_entity_poly.pdbx_strand_id
1 'polypeptide(L)'
;MTETTAEPRAKFPTAKELLARYGLSPKKSLGQNFLVDPRAQERIVAAADIGPNDVVVEIGAGLGALTARLVERAKQVIAIDRDSKLVEVLRAELGSCPNLEIVLGDALDFDLKAAASAAGQPLVVIGNLPYVVTSPVLFATIEAAAGGRVVDRAVFMVQKEFAQRMLAPPGSRVYGRLSVMVQQAASAEILFHVGAGAFLPPPAVTSTVFCLRPRETPLADVADPALFARVVREAFGARRKMLRRALEPEFGERAAQALAAANIVGTKRAEELAVADFARLANALASSHA
;
A
#
# COMPACT_ATOMS: atom_id res chain seq x y z
N MET A 1 19.76 -2.68 -42.55
CA MET A 1 19.37 -2.61 -41.10
C MET A 1 19.38 -1.13 -40.76
N THR A 2 18.22 -0.51 -40.80
CA THR A 2 18.04 0.92 -40.49
C THR A 2 17.78 1.01 -38.97
N GLU A 3 18.79 1.48 -38.23
CA GLU A 3 18.60 1.93 -36.84
C GLU A 3 17.63 3.09 -36.87
N THR A 4 16.41 2.85 -36.41
CA THR A 4 15.45 3.91 -36.13
C THR A 4 15.91 4.57 -34.80
N THR A 5 16.68 5.66 -34.95
CA THR A 5 16.97 6.57 -33.84
C THR A 5 15.66 7.17 -33.39
N ALA A 6 15.13 6.69 -32.28
CA ALA A 6 13.97 7.28 -31.63
C ALA A 6 14.33 8.72 -31.25
N GLU A 7 13.61 9.69 -31.82
CA GLU A 7 13.71 11.09 -31.39
C GLU A 7 13.49 11.20 -29.89
N PRO A 8 14.27 12.02 -29.18
CA PRO A 8 14.07 12.21 -27.74
C PRO A 8 12.65 12.76 -27.51
N ARG A 9 11.80 12.00 -26.84
CA ARG A 9 10.46 12.46 -26.47
C ARG A 9 10.55 13.81 -25.78
N ALA A 10 9.71 14.75 -26.20
CA ALA A 10 9.60 16.05 -25.55
C ALA A 10 9.37 15.85 -24.05
N LYS A 11 10.02 16.66 -23.23
CA LYS A 11 9.93 16.57 -21.77
C LYS A 11 8.47 16.67 -21.34
N PHE A 12 7.98 15.70 -20.58
CA PHE A 12 6.60 15.69 -20.08
C PHE A 12 6.29 16.97 -19.28
N PRO A 13 5.14 17.62 -19.51
CA PRO A 13 4.82 18.89 -18.87
C PRO A 13 4.79 18.79 -17.33
N THR A 14 5.13 19.86 -16.66
CA THR A 14 5.05 19.93 -15.20
C THR A 14 3.60 19.98 -14.73
N ALA A 15 3.34 19.53 -13.49
CA ALA A 15 1.99 19.61 -12.91
C ALA A 15 1.43 21.05 -12.92
N LYS A 16 2.29 22.08 -12.73
CA LYS A 16 1.87 23.48 -12.79
C LYS A 16 1.40 23.89 -14.20
N GLU A 17 2.12 23.46 -15.23
CA GLU A 17 1.74 23.73 -16.63
C GLU A 17 0.44 23.01 -16.99
N LEU A 18 0.29 21.75 -16.58
CA LEU A 18 -0.95 20.98 -16.81
C LEU A 18 -2.15 21.60 -16.11
N LEU A 19 -2.02 21.95 -14.82
CA LEU A 19 -3.10 22.62 -14.07
C LEU A 19 -3.52 23.92 -14.75
N ALA A 20 -2.56 24.75 -15.21
CA ALA A 20 -2.85 25.98 -15.92
C ALA A 20 -3.50 25.72 -17.29
N ARG A 21 -2.97 24.79 -18.09
CA ARG A 21 -3.48 24.44 -19.44
C ARG A 21 -4.92 23.96 -19.42
N TYR A 22 -5.28 23.13 -18.42
CA TYR A 22 -6.61 22.53 -18.31
C TYR A 22 -7.56 23.28 -17.34
N GLY A 23 -7.14 24.44 -16.80
CA GLY A 23 -7.97 25.23 -15.88
C GLY A 23 -8.31 24.47 -14.59
N LEU A 24 -7.40 23.62 -14.11
CA LEU A 24 -7.64 22.78 -12.93
C LEU A 24 -6.95 23.34 -11.68
N SER A 25 -7.45 22.92 -10.54
CA SER A 25 -6.85 23.22 -9.24
C SER A 25 -6.89 21.97 -8.34
N PRO A 26 -5.90 21.78 -7.44
CA PRO A 26 -5.87 20.65 -6.52
C PRO A 26 -7.09 20.63 -5.61
N LYS A 27 -7.76 19.47 -5.51
CA LYS A 27 -8.95 19.28 -4.68
C LYS A 27 -8.54 18.80 -3.28
N LYS A 28 -8.66 19.66 -2.27
CA LYS A 28 -8.38 19.31 -0.87
C LYS A 28 -9.23 18.15 -0.35
N SER A 29 -10.50 18.07 -0.78
CA SER A 29 -11.42 17.00 -0.41
C SER A 29 -10.97 15.60 -0.88
N LEU A 30 -10.14 15.53 -1.92
CA LEU A 30 -9.53 14.30 -2.41
C LEU A 30 -8.10 14.09 -1.92
N GLY A 31 -7.58 14.98 -1.08
CA GLY A 31 -6.21 14.90 -0.56
C GLY A 31 -5.14 15.04 -1.65
N GLN A 32 -5.43 15.74 -2.74
CA GLN A 32 -4.52 15.87 -3.87
C GLN A 32 -3.29 16.70 -3.53
N ASN A 33 -2.11 16.06 -3.59
CA ASN A 33 -0.79 16.67 -3.51
C ASN A 33 0.03 16.10 -4.67
N PHE A 34 0.14 16.86 -5.77
CA PHE A 34 0.84 16.41 -6.98
C PHE A 34 2.35 16.45 -6.77
N LEU A 35 3.03 15.36 -7.10
CA LEU A 35 4.48 15.27 -7.03
C LEU A 35 5.10 16.07 -8.18
N VAL A 36 5.79 17.17 -7.86
CA VAL A 36 6.34 18.11 -8.85
C VAL A 36 7.86 18.05 -8.98
N ASP A 37 8.57 17.44 -8.02
CA ASP A 37 10.03 17.30 -8.08
C ASP A 37 10.44 16.15 -9.01
N PRO A 38 11.10 16.44 -10.16
CA PRO A 38 11.52 15.41 -11.10
C PRO A 38 12.53 14.42 -10.53
N ARG A 39 13.37 14.85 -9.56
CA ARG A 39 14.34 13.96 -8.90
C ARG A 39 13.64 12.97 -7.99
N ALA A 40 12.61 13.40 -7.27
CA ALA A 40 11.80 12.50 -6.45
C ALA A 40 11.02 11.51 -7.32
N GLN A 41 10.42 11.94 -8.43
CA GLN A 41 9.74 11.08 -9.40
C GLN A 41 10.69 9.99 -9.91
N GLU A 42 11.89 10.38 -10.36
CA GLU A 42 12.90 9.43 -10.87
C GLU A 42 13.34 8.43 -9.80
N ARG A 43 13.58 8.90 -8.58
CA ARG A 43 13.96 8.03 -7.47
C ARG A 43 12.89 7.01 -7.10
N ILE A 44 11.60 7.40 -7.17
CA ILE A 44 10.47 6.49 -6.89
C ILE A 44 10.43 5.38 -7.94
N VAL A 45 10.51 5.74 -9.21
CA VAL A 45 10.46 4.76 -10.31
C VAL A 45 11.69 3.86 -10.31
N ALA A 46 12.89 4.42 -10.06
CA ALA A 46 14.11 3.63 -9.91
C ALA A 46 14.04 2.65 -8.73
N ALA A 47 13.49 3.11 -7.60
CA ALA A 47 13.34 2.28 -6.40
C ALA A 47 12.27 1.18 -6.56
N ALA A 48 11.34 1.34 -7.49
CA ALA A 48 10.39 0.29 -7.85
C ALA A 48 11.02 -0.81 -8.71
N ASP A 49 12.27 -0.62 -9.20
CA ASP A 49 13.05 -1.59 -9.98
C ASP A 49 12.26 -2.16 -11.17
N ILE A 50 11.62 -1.27 -11.93
CA ILE A 50 10.73 -1.64 -13.04
C ILE A 50 11.55 -1.95 -14.28
N GLY A 51 11.35 -3.16 -14.79
CA GLY A 51 11.96 -3.67 -16.01
C GLY A 51 11.00 -3.77 -17.20
N PRO A 52 11.54 -4.06 -18.41
CA PRO A 52 10.78 -4.08 -19.67
C PRO A 52 9.78 -5.24 -19.78
N ASN A 53 9.77 -6.15 -18.82
CA ASN A 53 8.81 -7.24 -18.76
C ASN A 53 7.70 -7.01 -17.74
N ASP A 54 7.82 -5.99 -16.87
CA ASP A 54 6.87 -5.76 -15.79
C ASP A 54 5.54 -5.17 -16.30
N VAL A 55 4.45 -5.63 -15.71
CA VAL A 55 3.12 -5.01 -15.80
C VAL A 55 2.89 -4.23 -14.52
N VAL A 56 2.70 -2.92 -14.67
CA VAL A 56 2.62 -1.97 -13.57
C VAL A 56 1.20 -1.46 -13.41
N VAL A 57 0.67 -1.50 -12.19
CA VAL A 57 -0.59 -0.83 -11.82
C VAL A 57 -0.24 0.41 -11.00
N GLU A 58 -0.52 1.58 -11.53
CA GLU A 58 -0.35 2.86 -10.85
C GLU A 58 -1.67 3.29 -10.20
N ILE A 59 -1.67 3.46 -8.89
CA ILE A 59 -2.83 3.89 -8.11
C ILE A 59 -2.72 5.38 -7.80
N GLY A 60 -3.71 6.15 -8.26
CA GLY A 60 -3.73 7.60 -8.12
C GLY A 60 -2.75 8.28 -9.07
N ALA A 61 -2.88 8.00 -10.37
CA ALA A 61 -1.99 8.50 -11.42
C ALA A 61 -1.95 10.04 -11.52
N GLY A 62 -3.00 10.71 -11.09
CA GLY A 62 -3.07 12.15 -11.01
C GLY A 62 -2.86 12.84 -12.35
N LEU A 63 -1.84 13.70 -12.43
CA LEU A 63 -1.45 14.41 -13.65
C LEU A 63 -0.41 13.64 -14.50
N GLY A 64 -0.13 12.37 -14.19
CA GLY A 64 0.75 11.52 -14.99
C GLY A 64 2.24 11.66 -14.70
N ALA A 65 2.63 12.25 -13.58
CA ALA A 65 4.03 12.51 -13.25
C ALA A 65 4.89 11.23 -13.12
N LEU A 66 4.35 10.17 -12.54
CA LEU A 66 4.97 8.84 -12.53
C LEU A 66 4.62 8.07 -13.81
N THR A 67 3.37 8.11 -14.26
CA THR A 67 2.89 7.43 -15.48
C THR A 67 3.80 7.65 -16.67
N ALA A 68 4.19 8.92 -16.94
CA ALA A 68 5.07 9.28 -18.06
C ALA A 68 6.44 8.58 -18.00
N ARG A 69 6.96 8.29 -16.81
CA ARG A 69 8.23 7.58 -16.61
C ARG A 69 8.05 6.06 -16.62
N LEU A 70 6.89 5.58 -16.16
CA LEU A 70 6.56 4.16 -16.12
C LEU A 70 6.40 3.59 -17.52
N VAL A 71 5.73 4.32 -18.43
CA VAL A 71 5.53 3.88 -19.84
C VAL A 71 6.84 3.73 -20.61
N GLU A 72 7.91 4.41 -20.18
CA GLU A 72 9.23 4.30 -20.81
C GLU A 72 9.99 3.03 -20.40
N ARG A 73 9.57 2.37 -19.32
CA ARG A 73 10.31 1.25 -18.69
C ARG A 73 9.54 -0.05 -18.66
N ALA A 74 8.23 0.03 -18.41
CA ALA A 74 7.38 -1.13 -18.23
C ALA A 74 6.91 -1.73 -19.56
N LYS A 75 6.60 -3.03 -19.55
CA LYS A 75 5.88 -3.70 -20.64
C LYS A 75 4.50 -3.10 -20.85
N GLN A 76 3.79 -2.87 -19.75
CA GLN A 76 2.44 -2.29 -19.73
C GLN A 76 2.25 -1.50 -18.44
N VAL A 77 1.51 -0.41 -18.53
CA VAL A 77 1.09 0.42 -17.39
C VAL A 77 -0.43 0.51 -17.40
N ILE A 78 -1.05 0.22 -16.26
CA ILE A 78 -2.48 0.43 -16.00
C ILE A 78 -2.56 1.57 -14.98
N ALA A 79 -2.94 2.76 -15.43
CA ALA A 79 -2.99 3.97 -14.63
C ALA A 79 -4.42 4.24 -14.17
N ILE A 80 -4.66 4.18 -12.85
CA ILE A 80 -5.98 4.31 -12.24
C ILE A 80 -6.09 5.67 -11.54
N ASP A 81 -7.14 6.43 -11.83
CA ASP A 81 -7.50 7.60 -11.03
C ASP A 81 -9.03 7.72 -10.91
N ARG A 82 -9.50 8.19 -9.76
CA ARG A 82 -10.94 8.41 -9.50
C ARG A 82 -11.47 9.76 -9.96
N ASP A 83 -10.58 10.71 -10.24
CA ASP A 83 -10.94 12.04 -10.70
C ASP A 83 -11.04 12.08 -12.22
N SER A 84 -12.26 12.15 -12.77
CA SER A 84 -12.52 12.16 -14.22
C SER A 84 -11.77 13.26 -14.95
N LYS A 85 -11.58 14.44 -14.33
CA LYS A 85 -10.84 15.55 -14.93
C LYS A 85 -9.34 15.24 -15.07
N LEU A 86 -8.75 14.53 -14.12
CA LEU A 86 -7.35 14.09 -14.21
C LEU A 86 -7.21 12.97 -15.25
N VAL A 87 -8.18 12.07 -15.33
CA VAL A 87 -8.21 11.03 -16.38
C VAL A 87 -8.31 11.65 -17.79
N GLU A 88 -9.08 12.72 -17.95
CA GLU A 88 -9.12 13.47 -19.23
C GLU A 88 -7.74 14.06 -19.58
N VAL A 89 -7.04 14.64 -18.62
CA VAL A 89 -5.65 15.14 -18.81
C VAL A 89 -4.72 13.99 -19.18
N LEU A 90 -4.76 12.87 -18.46
CA LEU A 90 -3.93 11.69 -18.76
C LEU A 90 -4.16 11.20 -20.21
N ARG A 91 -5.42 11.11 -20.63
CA ARG A 91 -5.77 10.69 -22.00
C ARG A 91 -5.27 11.67 -23.05
N ALA A 92 -5.35 12.97 -22.78
CA ALA A 92 -4.88 13.99 -23.70
C ALA A 92 -3.35 14.01 -23.84
N GLU A 93 -2.62 13.83 -22.73
CA GLU A 93 -1.16 13.97 -22.69
C GLU A 93 -0.42 12.65 -22.96
N LEU A 94 -0.98 11.51 -22.56
CA LEU A 94 -0.33 10.19 -22.62
C LEU A 94 -1.12 9.12 -23.36
N GLY A 95 -2.36 9.39 -23.78
CA GLY A 95 -3.22 8.39 -24.43
C GLY A 95 -2.69 7.81 -25.74
N SER A 96 -1.67 8.42 -26.34
CA SER A 96 -0.97 7.87 -27.51
C SER A 96 0.08 6.81 -27.19
N CYS A 97 0.39 6.58 -25.89
CA CYS A 97 1.35 5.56 -25.47
C CYS A 97 0.74 4.16 -25.68
N PRO A 98 1.33 3.30 -26.53
CA PRO A 98 0.71 2.02 -26.90
C PRO A 98 0.65 1.00 -25.76
N ASN A 99 1.46 1.18 -24.72
CA ASN A 99 1.54 0.32 -23.54
C ASN A 99 0.86 0.93 -22.31
N LEU A 100 -0.01 1.94 -22.48
CA LEU A 100 -0.74 2.58 -21.40
C LEU A 100 -2.25 2.33 -21.48
N GLU A 101 -2.80 1.79 -20.42
CA GLU A 101 -4.23 1.71 -20.18
C GLU A 101 -4.62 2.73 -19.10
N ILE A 102 -5.62 3.57 -19.35
CA ILE A 102 -6.08 4.59 -18.40
C ILE A 102 -7.47 4.25 -17.91
N VAL A 103 -7.59 3.98 -16.62
CA VAL A 103 -8.83 3.54 -15.96
C VAL A 103 -9.38 4.66 -15.08
N LEU A 104 -10.62 5.07 -15.36
CA LEU A 104 -11.41 5.92 -14.46
C LEU A 104 -12.10 5.03 -13.45
N GLY A 105 -11.70 5.08 -12.17
CA GLY A 105 -12.31 4.26 -11.13
C GLY A 105 -11.64 4.41 -9.77
N ASP A 106 -12.29 3.84 -8.76
CA ASP A 106 -11.67 3.70 -7.44
C ASP A 106 -10.70 2.50 -7.46
N ALA A 107 -9.50 2.69 -6.94
CA ALA A 107 -8.50 1.63 -6.87
C ALA A 107 -8.94 0.45 -5.97
N LEU A 108 -9.88 0.67 -5.07
CA LEU A 108 -10.44 -0.38 -4.22
C LEU A 108 -11.41 -1.30 -4.97
N ASP A 109 -11.98 -0.84 -6.07
CA ASP A 109 -12.87 -1.61 -6.94
C ASP A 109 -12.10 -2.31 -8.08
N PHE A 110 -10.80 -2.01 -8.24
CA PHE A 110 -9.98 -2.58 -9.30
C PHE A 110 -9.54 -4.02 -8.97
N ASP A 111 -9.84 -4.96 -9.85
CA ASP A 111 -9.50 -6.37 -9.68
C ASP A 111 -8.05 -6.66 -10.08
N LEU A 112 -7.14 -6.57 -9.09
CA LEU A 112 -5.72 -6.93 -9.26
C LEU A 112 -5.52 -8.39 -9.68
N LYS A 113 -6.40 -9.31 -9.26
CA LYS A 113 -6.29 -10.75 -9.63
C LYS A 113 -6.60 -10.95 -11.10
N ALA A 114 -7.68 -10.33 -11.59
CA ALA A 114 -8.02 -10.37 -13.00
C ALA A 114 -6.92 -9.74 -13.87
N ALA A 115 -6.35 -8.60 -13.44
CA ALA A 115 -5.26 -7.94 -14.15
C ALA A 115 -3.98 -8.82 -14.19
N ALA A 116 -3.60 -9.45 -13.09
CA ALA A 116 -2.46 -10.37 -13.04
C ALA A 116 -2.68 -11.61 -13.93
N SER A 117 -3.91 -12.15 -13.93
CA SER A 117 -4.29 -13.26 -14.80
C SER A 117 -4.20 -12.90 -16.28
N ALA A 118 -4.70 -11.72 -16.66
CA ALA A 118 -4.61 -11.20 -18.04
C ALA A 118 -3.15 -10.94 -18.46
N ALA A 119 -2.32 -10.47 -17.53
CA ALA A 119 -0.89 -10.25 -17.76
C ALA A 119 -0.08 -11.57 -17.84
N GLY A 120 -0.60 -12.68 -17.30
CA GLY A 120 0.10 -13.96 -17.16
C GLY A 120 1.28 -13.93 -16.19
N GLN A 121 1.32 -12.91 -15.30
CA GLN A 121 2.43 -12.69 -14.36
C GLN A 121 2.01 -11.82 -13.17
N PRO A 122 2.77 -11.83 -12.07
CA PRO A 122 2.55 -10.90 -10.96
C PRO A 122 2.72 -9.45 -11.38
N LEU A 123 1.98 -8.56 -10.71
CA LEU A 123 1.98 -7.13 -10.97
C LEU A 123 2.99 -6.39 -10.09
N VAL A 124 3.52 -5.29 -10.57
CA VAL A 124 4.14 -4.26 -9.75
C VAL A 124 3.09 -3.19 -9.47
N VAL A 125 2.82 -2.91 -8.20
CA VAL A 125 1.87 -1.84 -7.84
C VAL A 125 2.65 -0.61 -7.36
N ILE A 126 2.30 0.57 -7.85
CA ILE A 126 2.97 1.81 -7.48
C ILE A 126 1.93 2.91 -7.22
N GLY A 127 2.23 3.84 -6.31
CA GLY A 127 1.33 4.98 -6.12
C GLY A 127 1.80 5.99 -5.10
N ASN A 128 1.42 7.26 -5.37
CA ASN A 128 1.46 8.34 -4.41
C ASN A 128 0.09 8.42 -3.73
N LEU A 129 -0.11 7.67 -2.65
CA LEU A 129 -1.43 7.45 -2.08
C LEU A 129 -1.95 8.66 -1.29
N PRO A 130 -3.18 9.15 -1.58
CA PRO A 130 -3.85 10.08 -0.69
C PRO A 130 -3.99 9.47 0.71
N TYR A 131 -3.74 10.27 1.73
CA TYR A 131 -3.64 9.80 3.13
C TYR A 131 -4.90 9.06 3.63
N VAL A 132 -6.05 9.46 3.14
CA VAL A 132 -7.35 8.89 3.55
C VAL A 132 -7.52 7.44 3.06
N VAL A 133 -6.97 7.10 1.90
CA VAL A 133 -7.14 5.77 1.28
C VAL A 133 -5.93 4.85 1.46
N THR A 134 -4.87 5.32 2.13
CA THR A 134 -3.62 4.56 2.29
C THR A 134 -3.84 3.17 2.91
N SER A 135 -4.55 3.09 4.05
CA SER A 135 -4.81 1.79 4.70
C SER A 135 -5.68 0.86 3.86
N PRO A 136 -6.84 1.29 3.33
CA PRO A 136 -7.64 0.45 2.44
C PRO A 136 -6.86 -0.09 1.25
N VAL A 137 -6.14 0.77 0.51
CA VAL A 137 -5.34 0.35 -0.66
C VAL A 137 -4.24 -0.64 -0.28
N LEU A 138 -3.53 -0.39 0.83
CA LEU A 138 -2.50 -1.29 1.33
C LEU A 138 -3.06 -2.69 1.63
N PHE A 139 -4.20 -2.77 2.34
CA PHE A 139 -4.82 -4.04 2.67
C PHE A 139 -5.40 -4.73 1.43
N ALA A 140 -6.05 -4.01 0.52
CA ALA A 140 -6.53 -4.58 -0.74
C ALA A 140 -5.38 -5.18 -1.57
N THR A 141 -4.22 -4.50 -1.62
CA THR A 141 -3.01 -5.01 -2.29
C THR A 141 -2.50 -6.31 -1.64
N ILE A 142 -2.45 -6.37 -0.31
CA ILE A 142 -2.03 -7.56 0.45
C ILE A 142 -3.03 -8.70 0.26
N GLU A 143 -4.33 -8.43 0.37
CA GLU A 143 -5.41 -9.42 0.23
C GLU A 143 -5.48 -9.98 -1.20
N ALA A 144 -5.27 -9.15 -2.22
CA ALA A 144 -5.18 -9.62 -3.59
C ALA A 144 -4.04 -10.62 -3.79
N ALA A 145 -2.92 -10.41 -3.10
CA ALA A 145 -1.75 -11.30 -3.16
C ALA A 145 -1.90 -12.58 -2.31
N ALA A 146 -2.88 -12.62 -1.40
CA ALA A 146 -3.09 -13.80 -0.56
C ALA A 146 -3.55 -15.01 -1.40
N GLY A 147 -2.84 -16.13 -1.26
CA GLY A 147 -3.15 -17.37 -1.96
C GLY A 147 -2.67 -17.45 -3.41
N GLY A 148 -1.86 -16.48 -3.88
CA GLY A 148 -1.28 -16.52 -5.23
C GLY A 148 -0.27 -15.40 -5.46
N ARG A 149 0.57 -15.57 -6.49
CA ARG A 149 1.55 -14.54 -6.90
C ARG A 149 0.87 -13.46 -7.77
N VAL A 150 -0.06 -12.71 -7.18
CA VAL A 150 -0.78 -11.63 -7.88
C VAL A 150 0.03 -10.34 -7.91
N VAL A 151 0.69 -10.01 -6.80
CA VAL A 151 1.56 -8.84 -6.65
C VAL A 151 2.95 -9.30 -6.27
N ASP A 152 3.95 -8.95 -7.05
CA ASP A 152 5.36 -9.20 -6.73
C ASP A 152 5.86 -8.21 -5.68
N ARG A 153 5.63 -6.93 -5.95
CA ARG A 153 5.98 -5.84 -5.04
C ARG A 153 5.06 -4.64 -5.21
N ALA A 154 4.94 -3.86 -4.14
CA ALA A 154 4.25 -2.58 -4.18
C ALA A 154 5.15 -1.47 -3.63
N VAL A 155 5.28 -0.36 -4.37
CA VAL A 155 6.04 0.81 -3.96
C VAL A 155 5.09 1.98 -3.76
N PHE A 156 4.87 2.34 -2.51
CA PHE A 156 3.95 3.39 -2.14
C PHE A 156 4.65 4.57 -1.47
N MET A 157 4.17 5.76 -1.77
CA MET A 157 4.51 6.96 -1.02
C MET A 157 3.34 7.35 -0.12
N VAL A 158 3.63 7.46 1.19
CA VAL A 158 2.64 7.71 2.25
C VAL A 158 3.21 8.69 3.28
N GLN A 159 2.40 9.10 4.26
CA GLN A 159 2.90 9.89 5.41
C GLN A 159 3.97 9.12 6.18
N LYS A 160 5.02 9.82 6.64
CA LYS A 160 6.12 9.25 7.42
C LYS A 160 5.62 8.48 8.65
N GLU A 161 4.68 9.03 9.38
CA GLU A 161 4.10 8.37 10.57
C GLU A 161 3.38 7.07 10.24
N PHE A 162 2.70 7.02 9.09
CA PHE A 162 2.04 5.79 8.64
C PHE A 162 3.05 4.67 8.38
N ALA A 163 4.13 4.97 7.64
CA ALA A 163 5.19 4.00 7.37
C ALA A 163 5.89 3.55 8.67
N GLN A 164 6.15 4.47 9.60
CA GLN A 164 6.73 4.15 10.91
C GLN A 164 5.82 3.21 11.73
N ARG A 165 4.52 3.45 11.73
CA ARG A 165 3.56 2.57 12.42
C ARG A 165 3.47 1.19 11.78
N MET A 166 3.49 1.10 10.45
CA MET A 166 3.44 -0.16 9.71
C MET A 166 4.65 -1.06 10.04
N LEU A 167 5.85 -0.47 10.13
CA LEU A 167 7.12 -1.17 10.35
C LEU A 167 7.53 -1.26 11.82
N ALA A 168 6.72 -0.75 12.74
CA ALA A 168 7.04 -0.69 14.14
C ALA A 168 7.28 -2.09 14.72
N PRO A 169 8.37 -2.33 15.49
CA PRO A 169 8.58 -3.59 16.19
C PRO A 169 7.70 -3.68 17.46
N PRO A 170 7.44 -4.91 17.94
CA PRO A 170 6.80 -5.11 19.24
C PRO A 170 7.51 -4.34 20.36
N GLY A 171 6.74 -3.82 21.31
CA GLY A 171 7.24 -3.02 22.42
C GLY A 171 7.45 -1.54 22.10
N SER A 172 7.41 -1.14 20.84
CA SER A 172 7.53 0.27 20.49
C SER A 172 6.22 1.04 20.69
N ARG A 173 6.36 2.35 20.97
CA ARG A 173 5.20 3.24 21.23
C ARG A 173 4.20 3.30 20.08
N VAL A 174 4.63 3.09 18.85
CA VAL A 174 3.79 3.21 17.64
C VAL A 174 3.35 1.86 17.08
N TYR A 175 3.79 0.75 17.69
CA TYR A 175 3.33 -0.59 17.34
C TYR A 175 1.83 -0.74 17.59
N GLY A 176 1.11 -1.36 16.68
CA GLY A 176 -0.34 -1.47 16.76
C GLY A 176 -0.92 -2.45 15.75
N ARG A 177 -2.26 -2.42 15.63
CA ARG A 177 -2.98 -3.29 14.70
C ARG A 177 -2.39 -3.27 13.29
N LEU A 178 -2.08 -2.07 12.74
CA LEU A 178 -1.48 -1.94 11.41
C LEU A 178 -0.17 -2.72 11.30
N SER A 179 0.70 -2.60 12.33
CA SER A 179 1.99 -3.30 12.35
C SER A 179 1.81 -4.82 12.29
N VAL A 180 0.94 -5.38 13.15
CA VAL A 180 0.69 -6.81 13.22
C VAL A 180 0.12 -7.34 11.92
N MET A 181 -0.93 -6.69 11.39
CA MET A 181 -1.63 -7.16 10.20
C MET A 181 -0.73 -7.14 8.96
N VAL A 182 0.07 -6.06 8.78
CA VAL A 182 0.98 -5.96 7.63
C VAL A 182 2.12 -6.96 7.78
N GLN A 183 2.80 -7.02 8.94
CA GLN A 183 3.94 -7.90 9.15
C GLN A 183 3.57 -9.39 9.03
N GLN A 184 2.34 -9.76 9.38
CA GLN A 184 1.82 -11.11 9.19
C GLN A 184 1.82 -11.50 7.70
N ALA A 185 1.41 -10.60 6.81
CA ALA A 185 1.12 -10.91 5.41
C ALA A 185 2.19 -10.42 4.42
N ALA A 186 3.06 -9.50 4.83
CA ALA A 186 4.07 -8.91 3.96
C ALA A 186 5.35 -8.55 4.71
N SER A 187 6.46 -8.45 3.97
CA SER A 187 7.65 -7.70 4.39
C SER A 187 7.59 -6.30 3.81
N ALA A 188 8.13 -5.33 4.52
CA ALA A 188 8.20 -3.97 4.01
C ALA A 188 9.48 -3.28 4.51
N GLU A 189 10.00 -2.34 3.73
CA GLU A 189 11.18 -1.55 4.04
C GLU A 189 11.01 -0.09 3.61
N ILE A 190 11.53 0.85 4.41
CA ILE A 190 11.58 2.25 4.03
C ILE A 190 12.75 2.44 3.06
N LEU A 191 12.46 3.02 1.90
CA LEU A 191 13.46 3.30 0.88
C LEU A 191 14.06 4.70 1.07
N PHE A 192 13.20 5.71 1.21
CA PHE A 192 13.63 7.11 1.47
C PHE A 192 12.47 8.01 1.86
N HIS A 193 12.82 9.22 2.29
CA HIS A 193 11.86 10.29 2.60
C HIS A 193 11.81 11.34 1.50
N VAL A 194 10.62 11.96 1.34
CA VAL A 194 10.36 13.04 0.39
C VAL A 194 9.80 14.24 1.16
N GLY A 195 10.47 15.37 1.06
CA GLY A 195 10.06 16.60 1.73
C GLY A 195 8.83 17.24 1.10
N ALA A 196 8.12 18.07 1.86
CA ALA A 196 6.88 18.74 1.43
C ALA A 196 7.07 19.62 0.19
N GLY A 197 8.26 20.20 0.00
CA GLY A 197 8.57 21.03 -1.18
C GLY A 197 8.55 20.30 -2.53
N ALA A 198 8.53 18.97 -2.51
CA ALA A 198 8.40 18.16 -3.71
C ALA A 198 6.95 18.08 -4.26
N PHE A 199 5.99 18.73 -3.61
CA PHE A 199 4.56 18.61 -3.93
C PHE A 199 3.88 19.95 -4.18
N LEU A 200 2.78 19.90 -4.94
CA LEU A 200 1.87 21.02 -5.18
C LEU A 200 0.41 20.57 -4.92
N PRO A 201 -0.30 21.13 -3.94
CA PRO A 201 0.23 21.97 -2.85
C PRO A 201 1.17 21.15 -1.93
N PRO A 202 2.04 21.79 -1.15
CA PRO A 202 2.88 21.08 -0.20
C PRO A 202 2.03 20.48 0.93
N PRO A 203 2.23 19.19 1.30
CA PRO A 203 1.57 18.57 2.44
C PRO A 203 2.12 19.11 3.76
N ALA A 204 1.35 18.97 4.85
CA ALA A 204 1.75 19.40 6.18
C ALA A 204 2.86 18.52 6.80
N VAL A 205 3.12 17.34 6.25
CA VAL A 205 4.02 16.32 6.81
C VAL A 205 4.95 15.76 5.73
N THR A 206 6.10 15.25 6.17
CA THR A 206 7.03 14.53 5.30
C THR A 206 6.40 13.24 4.79
N SER A 207 6.61 12.93 3.52
CA SER A 207 6.23 11.66 2.91
C SER A 207 7.39 10.65 3.00
N THR A 208 7.05 9.38 2.92
CA THR A 208 7.98 8.25 2.94
C THR A 208 7.64 7.30 1.82
N VAL A 209 8.63 6.93 1.04
CA VAL A 209 8.54 5.86 0.04
C VAL A 209 8.99 4.57 0.70
N PHE A 210 8.19 3.52 0.56
CA PHE A 210 8.51 2.19 1.04
C PHE A 210 8.18 1.15 -0.02
N CYS A 211 8.89 0.03 0.03
CA CYS A 211 8.58 -1.16 -0.74
C CYS A 211 7.92 -2.19 0.17
N LEU A 212 6.84 -2.79 -0.30
CA LEU A 212 6.13 -3.88 0.33
C LEU A 212 6.19 -5.10 -0.60
N ARG A 213 6.54 -6.26 -0.05
CA ARG A 213 6.51 -7.54 -0.74
C ARG A 213 5.57 -8.49 0.00
N PRO A 214 4.46 -8.89 -0.61
CA PRO A 214 3.60 -9.92 -0.03
C PRO A 214 4.39 -11.20 0.25
N ARG A 215 4.08 -11.85 1.36
CA ARG A 215 4.73 -13.11 1.71
C ARG A 215 4.02 -14.27 1.01
N GLU A 216 4.76 -15.19 0.43
CA GLU A 216 4.22 -16.46 -0.07
C GLU A 216 3.67 -17.31 1.09
N THR A 217 4.39 -17.29 2.21
CA THR A 217 3.94 -17.91 3.48
C THR A 217 3.81 -16.82 4.53
N PRO A 218 2.68 -16.69 5.20
CA PRO A 218 2.49 -15.75 6.30
C PRO A 218 3.58 -15.89 7.38
N LEU A 219 3.87 -14.81 8.12
CA LEU A 219 4.94 -14.79 9.15
C LEU A 219 4.70 -15.82 10.25
N ALA A 220 3.44 -16.10 10.57
CA ALA A 220 3.04 -17.12 11.53
C ALA A 220 1.84 -17.90 10.99
N ASP A 221 1.74 -19.17 11.37
CA ASP A 221 0.62 -20.03 10.99
C ASP A 221 -0.65 -19.61 11.72
N VAL A 222 -1.72 -19.35 10.96
CA VAL A 222 -3.02 -18.87 11.44
C VAL A 222 -4.12 -19.72 10.83
N ALA A 223 -4.80 -20.50 11.67
CA ALA A 223 -5.86 -21.40 11.26
C ALA A 223 -7.11 -20.66 10.74
N ASP A 224 -7.45 -19.53 11.35
CA ASP A 224 -8.58 -18.67 10.99
C ASP A 224 -8.12 -17.20 10.86
N PRO A 225 -7.86 -16.69 9.65
CA PRO A 225 -7.44 -15.31 9.44
C PRO A 225 -8.45 -14.25 9.93
N ALA A 226 -9.76 -14.55 9.88
CA ALA A 226 -10.79 -13.63 10.35
C ALA A 226 -10.78 -13.53 11.90
N LEU A 227 -10.63 -14.66 12.57
CA LEU A 227 -10.46 -14.70 14.03
C LEU A 227 -9.16 -13.99 14.45
N PHE A 228 -8.05 -14.22 13.75
CA PHE A 228 -6.79 -13.50 14.00
C PHE A 228 -6.97 -11.99 13.91
N ALA A 229 -7.57 -11.49 12.83
CA ALA A 229 -7.82 -10.06 12.65
C ALA A 229 -8.72 -9.49 13.76
N ARG A 230 -9.70 -10.28 14.22
CA ARG A 230 -10.59 -9.93 15.33
C ARG A 230 -9.85 -9.88 16.66
N VAL A 231 -9.03 -10.88 16.97
CA VAL A 231 -8.18 -10.89 18.18
C VAL A 231 -7.25 -9.67 18.21
N VAL A 232 -6.57 -9.37 17.11
CA VAL A 232 -5.68 -8.21 17.01
C VAL A 232 -6.48 -6.90 17.19
N ARG A 233 -7.68 -6.80 16.60
CA ARG A 233 -8.53 -5.61 16.74
C ARG A 233 -8.92 -5.37 18.20
N GLU A 234 -9.41 -6.39 18.89
CA GLU A 234 -9.86 -6.27 20.28
C GLU A 234 -8.70 -6.00 21.24
N ALA A 235 -7.57 -6.66 21.05
CA ALA A 235 -6.37 -6.44 21.85
C ALA A 235 -5.89 -4.97 21.80
N PHE A 236 -5.90 -4.35 20.60
CA PHE A 236 -5.50 -2.95 20.41
C PHE A 236 -6.64 -1.94 20.62
N GLY A 237 -7.89 -2.37 20.66
CA GLY A 237 -9.06 -1.52 20.93
C GLY A 237 -9.02 -0.88 22.32
N ALA A 238 -8.38 -1.55 23.28
CA ALA A 238 -8.21 -1.07 24.65
C ALA A 238 -6.72 -0.97 25.04
N ARG A 239 -5.93 -0.24 24.26
CA ARG A 239 -4.46 -0.18 24.31
C ARG A 239 -3.83 -0.05 25.70
N ARG A 240 -4.46 0.67 26.63
CA ARG A 240 -3.96 0.84 28.02
C ARG A 240 -4.34 -0.29 28.95
N LYS A 241 -5.24 -1.20 28.55
CA LYS A 241 -5.68 -2.34 29.39
C LYS A 241 -4.73 -3.53 29.19
N MET A 242 -4.66 -4.37 30.23
CA MET A 242 -4.06 -5.69 30.12
C MET A 242 -4.83 -6.55 29.11
N LEU A 243 -4.13 -7.45 28.44
CA LEU A 243 -4.66 -8.27 27.36
C LEU A 243 -5.92 -9.03 27.78
N ARG A 244 -5.89 -9.65 28.98
CA ARG A 244 -7.06 -10.33 29.57
C ARG A 244 -8.31 -9.46 29.57
N ARG A 245 -8.18 -8.19 30.02
CA ARG A 245 -9.30 -7.26 30.10
C ARG A 245 -9.69 -6.65 28.73
N ALA A 246 -8.78 -6.64 27.79
CA ALA A 246 -9.08 -6.15 26.44
C ALA A 246 -9.89 -7.18 25.63
N LEU A 247 -9.63 -8.47 25.85
CA LEU A 247 -10.25 -9.57 25.12
C LEU A 247 -11.55 -10.09 25.75
N GLU A 248 -11.73 -9.88 27.07
CA GLU A 248 -12.89 -10.38 27.82
C GLU A 248 -14.25 -9.95 27.24
N PRO A 249 -14.48 -8.70 26.78
CA PRO A 249 -15.77 -8.28 26.23
C PRO A 249 -16.20 -9.08 25.00
N GLU A 250 -15.27 -9.51 24.16
CA GLU A 250 -15.54 -10.24 22.92
C GLU A 250 -15.53 -11.76 23.12
N PHE A 251 -14.62 -12.27 23.96
CA PHE A 251 -14.36 -13.70 24.07
C PHE A 251 -14.76 -14.32 25.43
N GLY A 252 -15.18 -13.50 26.39
CA GLY A 252 -15.61 -13.98 27.73
C GLY A 252 -14.52 -14.77 28.43
N GLU A 253 -14.90 -15.83 29.14
CA GLU A 253 -13.98 -16.72 29.88
C GLU A 253 -12.97 -17.44 28.97
N ARG A 254 -13.30 -17.63 27.69
CA ARG A 254 -12.41 -18.23 26.69
C ARG A 254 -11.13 -17.42 26.48
N ALA A 255 -11.18 -16.11 26.70
CA ALA A 255 -9.99 -15.25 26.62
C ALA A 255 -8.90 -15.71 27.61
N ALA A 256 -9.27 -16.01 28.83
CA ALA A 256 -8.33 -16.47 29.86
C ALA A 256 -7.76 -17.86 29.57
N GLN A 257 -8.61 -18.78 29.09
CA GLN A 257 -8.21 -20.13 28.70
C GLN A 257 -7.26 -20.12 27.51
N ALA A 258 -7.58 -19.31 26.48
CA ALA A 258 -6.75 -19.19 25.28
C ALA A 258 -5.39 -18.52 25.57
N LEU A 259 -5.34 -17.52 26.46
CA LEU A 259 -4.09 -16.91 26.89
C LEU A 259 -3.19 -17.94 27.59
N ALA A 260 -3.75 -18.78 28.46
CA ALA A 260 -3.02 -19.85 29.11
C ALA A 260 -2.52 -20.91 28.11
N ALA A 261 -3.39 -21.37 27.20
CA ALA A 261 -3.02 -22.34 26.15
C ALA A 261 -1.96 -21.79 25.18
N ALA A 262 -1.99 -20.51 24.88
CA ALA A 262 -0.97 -19.85 24.05
C ALA A 262 0.33 -19.52 24.82
N ASN A 263 0.42 -19.82 26.11
CA ASN A 263 1.52 -19.44 27.01
C ASN A 263 1.79 -17.94 27.03
N ILE A 264 0.71 -17.14 27.12
CA ILE A 264 0.76 -15.67 27.15
C ILE A 264 0.28 -15.18 28.51
N VAL A 265 1.10 -14.38 29.20
CA VAL A 265 0.75 -13.79 30.49
C VAL A 265 -0.32 -12.72 30.28
N GLY A 266 -1.52 -12.94 30.85
CA GLY A 266 -2.69 -12.09 30.64
C GLY A 266 -2.58 -10.64 31.15
N THR A 267 -1.54 -10.34 31.96
CA THR A 267 -1.21 -8.97 32.40
C THR A 267 -0.41 -8.15 31.41
N LYS A 268 0.17 -8.79 30.40
CA LYS A 268 0.82 -8.08 29.28
C LYS A 268 -0.18 -7.17 28.54
N ARG A 269 0.35 -6.18 27.82
CA ARG A 269 -0.43 -5.35 26.90
C ARG A 269 -0.24 -5.83 25.47
N ALA A 270 -1.17 -5.48 24.59
CA ALA A 270 -1.12 -5.86 23.17
C ALA A 270 0.19 -5.46 22.48
N GLU A 271 0.74 -4.30 22.83
CA GLU A 271 1.98 -3.78 22.24
C GLU A 271 3.23 -4.60 22.58
N GLU A 272 3.17 -5.45 23.59
CA GLU A 272 4.31 -6.31 24.01
C GLU A 272 4.34 -7.64 23.24
N LEU A 273 3.27 -7.97 22.48
CA LEU A 273 3.14 -9.23 21.76
C LEU A 273 3.73 -9.14 20.36
N ALA A 274 4.51 -10.16 19.99
CA ALA A 274 4.92 -10.35 18.60
C ALA A 274 3.75 -10.90 17.76
N VAL A 275 3.88 -10.84 16.43
CA VAL A 275 2.88 -11.39 15.50
C VAL A 275 2.61 -12.87 15.77
N ALA A 276 3.65 -13.66 16.05
CA ALA A 276 3.53 -15.08 16.39
C ALA A 276 2.74 -15.32 17.69
N ASP A 277 2.79 -14.40 18.66
CA ASP A 277 2.00 -14.51 19.89
C ASP A 277 0.50 -14.34 19.58
N PHE A 278 0.16 -13.36 18.74
CA PHE A 278 -1.22 -13.17 18.28
C PHE A 278 -1.74 -14.37 17.49
N ALA A 279 -0.89 -14.99 16.66
CA ALA A 279 -1.26 -16.21 15.93
C ALA A 279 -1.56 -17.37 16.86
N ARG A 280 -0.67 -17.65 17.85
CA ARG A 280 -0.92 -18.68 18.86
C ARG A 280 -2.21 -18.43 19.64
N LEU A 281 -2.47 -17.19 20.03
CA LEU A 281 -3.68 -16.80 20.74
C LEU A 281 -4.94 -17.01 19.90
N ALA A 282 -4.91 -16.63 18.63
CA ALA A 282 -6.03 -16.85 17.70
C ALA A 282 -6.28 -18.34 17.48
N ASN A 283 -5.24 -19.14 17.28
CA ASN A 283 -5.35 -20.59 17.12
C ASN A 283 -5.89 -21.28 18.36
N ALA A 284 -5.48 -20.85 19.58
CA ALA A 284 -6.04 -21.36 20.83
C ALA A 284 -7.53 -21.04 21.00
N LEU A 285 -7.97 -19.85 20.56
CA LEU A 285 -9.38 -19.48 20.51
C LEU A 285 -10.19 -20.27 19.49
N ALA A 286 -9.60 -20.59 18.34
CA ALA A 286 -10.23 -21.44 17.32
C ALA A 286 -10.47 -22.87 17.84
N SER A 287 -9.47 -23.46 18.48
CA SER A 287 -9.55 -24.82 19.03
C SER A 287 -10.56 -24.97 20.19
N SER A 288 -10.94 -23.90 20.85
CA SER A 288 -11.97 -23.89 21.91
C SER A 288 -13.41 -23.94 21.36
N HIS A 289 -13.60 -24.03 20.04
CA HIS A 289 -14.90 -24.19 19.36
C HIS A 289 -15.20 -25.63 18.92
N ALA A 290 -14.21 -26.52 18.95
CA ALA A 290 -14.35 -27.94 18.69
C ALA A 290 -14.59 -28.70 20.00
#